data_4ee0f7a130c89f1d1c2fc5ec48c7ffca
#
_entry.id   4ee0f7a130c89f1d1c2fc5ec48c7ffca
#
_cell.length_a   1.000
_cell.length_b   1.000
_cell.length_c   1.000
_cell.angle_alpha   90.00
_cell.angle_beta   90.00
_cell.angle_gamma   90.00
#
_symmetry.space_group_name_H-M   'P 1'
#
loop_
_entity.id
_entity.type
_entity.pdbx_description
1 polymer ?
#
loop_
_entity_poly.entity_id
_entity_poly.type
_entity_poly.pdbx_seq_one_letter_code
_entity_poly.pdbx_strand_id
1 'polypeptide(L)'
;RRGSSPKNRVRSHRFPGKSKVPRVEGEVATVSDLVHSPVHTAPLARVRLDNGDEFFIVATEGMGVGQKVAIGDNVALRPGNITKLSQIPEGTPVNNVESRPGDGGKFARSGGNSAVVESNMGDSVRIRLPSGRLKELHSDCRATIGVLGGHGRTDKPMMKAGSAHYRAKARGKLYPTVSGVAMNPVDH
;
A
#
# COMPACT_ATOMS: atom_id res chain seq x y z
N ARG A 1 -0.54 3.57 -25.72
CA ARG A 1 0.62 3.02 -25.00
C ARG A 1 1.51 4.17 -24.56
N ARG A 2 2.02 4.15 -23.31
CA ARG A 2 2.76 5.30 -22.75
C ARG A 2 4.22 5.42 -23.20
N GLY A 3 4.76 4.43 -23.88
CA GLY A 3 6.18 4.39 -24.24
C GLY A 3 7.14 4.35 -23.02
N SER A 4 8.45 4.20 -23.31
CA SER A 4 9.51 4.08 -22.31
C SER A 4 10.34 5.38 -22.13
N SER A 5 9.88 6.49 -22.71
CA SER A 5 10.55 7.80 -22.61
C SER A 5 10.78 8.20 -21.13
N PRO A 6 11.86 8.92 -20.79
CA PRO A 6 12.15 9.38 -19.43
C PRO A 6 11.03 10.18 -18.78
N LYS A 7 10.24 10.93 -19.55
CA LYS A 7 9.07 11.68 -19.04
C LYS A 7 7.92 10.80 -18.55
N ASN A 8 7.86 9.54 -19.02
CA ASN A 8 6.86 8.54 -18.64
C ASN A 8 7.35 7.62 -17.51
N ARG A 9 8.58 7.80 -17.04
CA ARG A 9 9.16 7.06 -15.92
C ARG A 9 9.05 7.86 -14.63
N VAL A 10 8.87 7.14 -13.55
CA VAL A 10 8.89 7.73 -12.21
C VAL A 10 10.33 8.03 -11.82
N ARG A 11 10.57 9.17 -11.18
CA ARG A 11 11.90 9.59 -10.70
C ARG A 11 12.29 8.81 -9.45
N SER A 12 12.85 7.62 -9.64
CA SER A 12 13.17 6.66 -8.56
C SER A 12 14.22 7.18 -7.56
N HIS A 13 15.08 8.12 -7.95
CA HIS A 13 16.09 8.74 -7.08
C HIS A 13 15.47 9.54 -5.90
N ARG A 14 14.17 9.84 -5.94
CA ARG A 14 13.43 10.52 -4.86
C ARG A 14 12.73 9.55 -3.91
N PHE A 15 12.91 8.26 -4.10
CA PHE A 15 12.25 7.27 -3.26
C PHE A 15 13.06 7.02 -2.00
N PRO A 16 12.43 7.05 -0.81
CA PRO A 16 13.10 6.69 0.43
C PRO A 16 13.55 5.22 0.43
N GLY A 17 12.81 4.34 -0.24
CA GLY A 17 13.11 2.93 -0.34
C GLY A 17 11.95 2.11 -0.90
N LYS A 18 12.17 0.80 -1.02
CA LYS A 18 11.14 -0.17 -1.42
C LYS A 18 10.24 -0.47 -0.21
N SER A 19 8.95 -0.20 -0.33
CA SER A 19 7.99 -0.58 0.70
C SER A 19 7.57 -2.04 0.49
N LYS A 20 8.16 -2.93 1.28
CA LYS A 20 7.85 -4.37 1.29
C LYS A 20 8.00 -4.92 2.70
N VAL A 21 7.08 -5.79 3.07
CA VAL A 21 7.22 -6.57 4.30
C VAL A 21 8.29 -7.63 4.09
N PRO A 22 9.35 -7.68 4.92
CA PRO A 22 10.39 -8.68 4.81
C PRO A 22 9.85 -10.09 5.15
N ARG A 23 10.61 -11.11 4.79
CA ARG A 23 10.28 -12.51 5.11
C ARG A 23 10.80 -12.87 6.51
N VAL A 24 10.38 -12.13 7.50
CA VAL A 24 10.69 -12.41 8.90
C VAL A 24 9.41 -12.85 9.60
N GLU A 25 9.54 -13.76 10.55
CA GLU A 25 8.43 -14.29 11.35
C GLU A 25 8.80 -14.26 12.82
N GLY A 26 7.82 -13.95 13.67
CA GLY A 26 8.01 -13.91 15.12
C GLY A 26 8.81 -12.73 15.64
N GLU A 27 9.04 -11.70 14.83
CA GLU A 27 9.83 -10.54 15.22
C GLU A 27 8.95 -9.33 15.56
N VAL A 28 9.48 -8.50 16.46
CA VAL A 28 8.91 -7.22 16.81
C VAL A 28 9.82 -6.13 16.23
N ALA A 29 9.23 -5.24 15.48
CA ALA A 29 9.94 -4.12 14.89
C ALA A 29 9.44 -2.80 15.49
N THR A 30 10.29 -1.80 15.60
CA THR A 30 9.92 -0.48 16.12
C THR A 30 9.87 0.55 15.00
N VAL A 31 8.82 1.34 14.94
CA VAL A 31 8.69 2.46 13.99
C VAL A 31 9.69 3.53 14.38
N SER A 32 10.73 3.74 13.58
CA SER A 32 11.77 4.76 13.81
C SER A 32 11.37 6.12 13.25
N ASP A 33 10.62 6.15 12.16
CA ASP A 33 10.27 7.41 11.49
C ASP A 33 9.06 7.25 10.57
N LEU A 34 8.35 8.34 10.27
CA LEU A 34 7.28 8.43 9.28
C LEU A 34 7.72 9.32 8.12
N VAL A 35 7.95 8.74 6.96
CA VAL A 35 8.59 9.40 5.81
C VAL A 35 7.58 9.66 4.69
N HIS A 36 7.61 10.88 4.15
CA HIS A 36 6.85 11.21 2.94
C HIS A 36 7.49 10.59 1.71
N SER A 37 6.69 9.92 0.88
CA SER A 37 7.12 9.39 -0.40
C SER A 37 6.36 10.06 -1.56
N PRO A 38 7.04 10.67 -2.54
CA PRO A 38 6.38 11.33 -3.67
C PRO A 38 5.52 10.40 -4.53
N VAL A 39 5.80 9.11 -4.49
CA VAL A 39 5.15 8.07 -5.32
C VAL A 39 3.98 7.43 -4.62
N HIS A 40 4.14 7.19 -3.32
CA HIS A 40 3.08 6.61 -2.51
C HIS A 40 2.05 7.67 -2.13
N THR A 41 0.80 7.28 -2.06
CA THR A 41 -0.29 8.16 -1.62
C THR A 41 -0.48 8.14 -0.10
N ALA A 42 0.02 7.09 0.55
CA ALA A 42 0.13 6.98 1.98
C ALA A 42 1.57 7.29 2.42
N PRO A 43 1.81 7.78 3.64
CA PRO A 43 3.14 7.88 4.20
C PRO A 43 3.78 6.48 4.34
N LEU A 44 5.10 6.44 4.39
CA LEU A 44 5.86 5.23 4.68
C LEU A 44 6.34 5.27 6.13
N ALA A 45 6.21 4.16 6.84
CA ALA A 45 6.86 3.96 8.12
C ALA A 45 8.23 3.29 7.89
N ARG A 46 9.29 3.91 8.39
CA ARG A 46 10.58 3.26 8.53
C ARG A 46 10.54 2.42 9.80
N VAL A 47 10.79 1.16 9.68
CA VAL A 47 10.67 0.20 10.77
C VAL A 47 12.01 -0.47 10.95
N ARG A 48 12.47 -0.58 12.21
CA ARG A 48 13.73 -1.21 12.59
C ARG A 48 13.44 -2.46 13.43
N LEU A 49 14.05 -3.56 13.04
CA LEU A 49 14.08 -4.81 13.81
C LEU A 49 15.13 -4.72 14.93
N ASP A 50 15.02 -5.60 15.91
CA ASP A 50 15.99 -5.65 17.03
C ASP A 50 17.39 -6.07 16.56
N ASN A 51 17.51 -6.78 15.43
CA ASN A 51 18.78 -7.12 14.78
C ASN A 51 19.46 -5.90 14.08
N GLY A 52 18.79 -4.75 14.03
CA GLY A 52 19.28 -3.53 13.39
C GLY A 52 18.86 -3.35 11.94
N ASP A 53 18.23 -4.33 11.30
CA ASP A 53 17.74 -4.22 9.93
C ASP A 53 16.60 -3.21 9.82
N GLU A 54 16.66 -2.37 8.79
CA GLU A 54 15.63 -1.37 8.51
C GLU A 54 14.90 -1.66 7.20
N PHE A 55 13.60 -1.47 7.22
CA PHE A 55 12.77 -1.57 6.02
C PHE A 55 11.61 -0.57 6.05
N PHE A 56 10.95 -0.40 4.90
CA PHE A 56 9.79 0.47 4.79
C PHE A 56 8.51 -0.34 4.61
N ILE A 57 7.50 0.01 5.38
CA ILE A 57 6.12 -0.45 5.18
C ILE A 57 5.23 0.76 4.89
N VAL A 58 4.04 0.50 4.34
CA VAL A 58 3.04 1.55 4.20
C VAL A 58 2.42 1.81 5.57
N ALA A 59 2.41 3.07 6.01
CA ALA A 59 1.94 3.41 7.35
C ALA A 59 0.41 3.24 7.46
N THR A 60 -0.01 2.53 8.50
CA THR A 60 -1.41 2.37 8.88
C THR A 60 -1.89 3.61 9.65
N GLU A 61 -3.17 3.91 9.58
CA GLU A 61 -3.77 5.01 10.34
C GLU A 61 -3.57 4.82 11.85
N GLY A 62 -3.23 5.90 12.54
CA GLY A 62 -2.91 5.89 13.97
C GLY A 62 -1.50 5.39 14.31
N MET A 63 -0.68 4.99 13.32
CA MET A 63 0.69 4.58 13.55
C MET A 63 1.57 5.78 13.92
N GLY A 64 2.33 5.67 15.01
CA GLY A 64 3.25 6.70 15.51
C GLY A 64 4.70 6.22 15.61
N VAL A 65 5.63 7.18 15.69
CA VAL A 65 7.05 6.90 15.97
C VAL A 65 7.19 6.30 17.37
N GLY A 66 8.03 5.28 17.51
CA GLY A 66 8.19 4.51 18.74
C GLY A 66 7.18 3.36 18.92
N GLN A 67 6.18 3.25 18.06
CA GLN A 67 5.23 2.14 18.11
C GLN A 67 5.92 0.82 17.74
N LYS A 68 5.60 -0.23 18.49
CA LYS A 68 6.02 -1.60 18.17
C LYS A 68 5.04 -2.23 17.18
N VAL A 69 5.58 -2.85 16.15
CA VAL A 69 4.87 -3.59 15.11
C VAL A 69 5.30 -5.05 15.20
N ALA A 70 4.38 -5.92 15.52
CA ALA A 70 4.64 -7.36 15.56
C ALA A 70 4.38 -7.98 14.19
N ILE A 71 5.28 -8.88 13.77
CA ILE A 71 5.25 -9.55 12.47
C ILE A 71 5.32 -11.05 12.70
N GLY A 72 4.28 -11.79 12.33
CA GLY A 72 4.29 -13.25 12.47
C GLY A 72 2.94 -13.84 12.80
N ASP A 73 2.98 -15.05 13.34
CA ASP A 73 1.79 -15.80 13.73
C ASP A 73 1.31 -15.41 15.14
N ASN A 74 0.02 -15.54 15.39
CA ASN A 74 -0.63 -15.26 16.68
C ASN A 74 -0.38 -13.84 17.24
N VAL A 75 -0.31 -12.87 16.35
CA VAL A 75 -0.07 -11.47 16.70
C VAL A 75 -1.39 -10.82 17.14
N ALA A 76 -1.31 -9.93 18.13
CA ALA A 76 -2.47 -9.16 18.58
C ALA A 76 -3.06 -8.35 17.41
N LEU A 77 -4.40 -8.31 17.32
CA LEU A 77 -5.14 -7.60 16.26
C LEU A 77 -5.12 -6.08 16.48
N ARG A 78 -3.92 -5.49 16.49
CA ARG A 78 -3.72 -4.04 16.61
C ARG A 78 -3.38 -3.43 15.25
N PRO A 79 -3.85 -2.20 14.95
CA PRO A 79 -3.48 -1.51 13.73
C PRO A 79 -1.95 -1.41 13.56
N GLY A 80 -1.47 -1.78 12.38
CA GLY A 80 -0.04 -1.80 12.05
C GLY A 80 0.64 -3.16 12.18
N ASN A 81 0.08 -4.10 12.95
CA ASN A 81 0.62 -5.45 13.06
C ASN A 81 0.41 -6.25 11.77
N ILE A 82 1.31 -7.20 11.52
CA ILE A 82 1.36 -7.96 10.28
C ILE A 82 1.24 -9.44 10.59
N THR A 83 0.22 -10.09 10.05
CA THR A 83 -0.02 -11.52 10.27
C THR A 83 -0.59 -12.20 9.02
N LYS A 84 -0.71 -13.54 9.05
CA LYS A 84 -1.33 -14.33 7.98
C LYS A 84 -2.83 -14.07 7.90
N LEU A 85 -3.39 -14.11 6.70
CA LEU A 85 -4.82 -13.90 6.48
C LEU A 85 -5.68 -14.92 7.22
N SER A 86 -5.20 -16.17 7.37
CA SER A 86 -5.90 -17.22 8.12
C SER A 86 -6.16 -16.87 9.58
N GLN A 87 -5.37 -15.99 10.16
CA GLN A 87 -5.48 -15.60 11.57
C GLN A 87 -6.28 -14.32 11.80
N ILE A 88 -6.71 -13.68 10.73
CA ILE A 88 -7.46 -12.43 10.80
C ILE A 88 -8.96 -12.74 10.78
N PRO A 89 -9.73 -12.30 11.78
CA PRO A 89 -11.17 -12.48 11.81
C PRO A 89 -11.87 -11.81 10.62
N GLU A 90 -12.99 -12.39 10.22
CA GLU A 90 -13.89 -11.83 9.21
C GLU A 90 -14.37 -10.42 9.64
N GLY A 91 -14.58 -9.55 8.67
CA GLY A 91 -14.96 -8.15 8.89
C GLY A 91 -13.79 -7.22 9.23
N THR A 92 -12.58 -7.74 9.50
CA THR A 92 -11.43 -6.91 9.86
C THR A 92 -10.89 -6.16 8.64
N PRO A 93 -10.68 -4.83 8.74
CA PRO A 93 -10.00 -4.06 7.71
C PRO A 93 -8.51 -4.40 7.69
N VAL A 94 -7.98 -4.64 6.49
CA VAL A 94 -6.56 -4.97 6.25
C VAL A 94 -6.00 -4.14 5.10
N ASN A 95 -4.71 -3.93 5.13
CA ASN A 95 -4.00 -3.23 4.07
C ASN A 95 -2.70 -3.96 3.68
N ASN A 96 -2.06 -3.49 2.63
CA ASN A 96 -0.78 -4.01 2.14
C ASN A 96 -0.78 -5.55 1.99
N VAL A 97 -1.88 -6.11 1.48
CA VAL A 97 -2.11 -7.55 1.40
C VAL A 97 -1.24 -8.19 0.32
N GLU A 98 -0.63 -9.32 0.63
CA GLU A 98 0.16 -10.11 -0.30
C GLU A 98 -0.73 -10.79 -1.36
N SER A 99 -0.20 -10.92 -2.57
CA SER A 99 -0.84 -11.68 -3.67
C SER A 99 -0.44 -13.15 -3.68
N ARG A 100 0.77 -13.42 -3.19
CA ARG A 100 1.35 -14.75 -2.96
C ARG A 100 2.14 -14.68 -1.66
N PRO A 101 2.24 -15.75 -0.90
CA PRO A 101 3.02 -15.76 0.33
C PRO A 101 4.44 -15.24 0.13
N GLY A 102 4.85 -14.27 0.94
CA GLY A 102 6.19 -13.68 0.91
C GLY A 102 6.49 -12.69 -0.22
N ASP A 103 5.49 -12.16 -0.94
CA ASP A 103 5.72 -11.16 -2.00
C ASP A 103 5.85 -9.71 -1.48
N GLY A 104 5.62 -9.50 -0.20
CA GLY A 104 5.80 -8.23 0.50
C GLY A 104 4.66 -7.22 0.38
N GLY A 105 3.53 -7.63 -0.16
CA GLY A 105 2.30 -6.83 -0.26
C GLY A 105 2.10 -6.12 -1.60
N LYS A 106 0.91 -6.29 -2.16
CA LYS A 106 0.49 -5.72 -3.45
C LYS A 106 -0.87 -5.05 -3.45
N PHE A 107 -1.83 -5.54 -2.67
CA PHE A 107 -3.20 -5.01 -2.66
C PHE A 107 -3.43 -4.01 -1.54
N ALA A 108 -4.43 -3.14 -1.69
CA ALA A 108 -4.84 -2.13 -0.71
C ALA A 108 -3.66 -1.28 -0.21
N ARG A 109 -2.94 -0.62 -1.14
CA ARG A 109 -1.73 0.18 -0.84
C ARG A 109 -1.91 1.68 -1.07
N SER A 110 -3.08 2.12 -1.47
CA SER A 110 -3.37 3.54 -1.66
C SER A 110 -3.84 4.17 -0.36
N GLY A 111 -3.36 5.38 -0.06
CA GLY A 111 -3.71 6.11 1.17
C GLY A 111 -5.21 6.21 1.41
N GLY A 112 -5.64 5.97 2.63
CA GLY A 112 -7.03 5.96 3.06
C GLY A 112 -7.83 4.72 2.65
N ASN A 113 -7.22 3.73 2.02
CA ASN A 113 -7.91 2.51 1.58
C ASN A 113 -7.61 1.33 2.49
N SER A 114 -8.56 0.40 2.54
CA SER A 114 -8.40 -0.92 3.15
C SER A 114 -9.09 -1.97 2.28
N ALA A 115 -8.68 -3.21 2.38
CA ALA A 115 -9.47 -4.37 2.01
C ALA A 115 -10.16 -4.90 3.27
N VAL A 116 -11.18 -5.72 3.13
CA VAL A 116 -11.87 -6.35 4.26
C VAL A 116 -11.81 -7.86 4.08
N VAL A 117 -11.45 -8.57 5.14
CA VAL A 117 -11.53 -10.04 5.18
C VAL A 117 -13.00 -10.43 5.20
N GLU A 118 -13.47 -11.18 4.23
CA GLU A 118 -14.87 -11.50 4.08
C GLU A 118 -15.21 -12.91 4.59
N SER A 119 -14.40 -13.89 4.23
CA SER A 119 -14.56 -15.26 4.73
C SER A 119 -13.23 -16.01 4.70
N ASN A 120 -13.05 -16.89 5.70
CA ASN A 120 -11.94 -17.81 5.78
C ASN A 120 -12.43 -19.23 5.41
N MET A 121 -11.85 -19.83 4.38
CA MET A 121 -12.22 -21.15 3.85
C MET A 121 -11.14 -22.23 4.13
N GLY A 122 -10.24 -21.95 5.10
CA GLY A 122 -9.13 -22.85 5.44
C GLY A 122 -7.90 -22.57 4.58
N ASP A 123 -7.77 -23.21 3.43
CA ASP A 123 -6.61 -23.04 2.54
C ASP A 123 -6.61 -21.71 1.79
N SER A 124 -7.76 -21.07 1.66
CA SER A 124 -7.93 -19.76 1.02
C SER A 124 -8.76 -18.82 1.85
N VAL A 125 -8.49 -17.53 1.69
CA VAL A 125 -9.23 -16.44 2.35
C VAL A 125 -9.78 -15.52 1.28
N ARG A 126 -11.07 -15.22 1.36
CA ARG A 126 -11.73 -14.28 0.47
C ARG A 126 -11.66 -12.89 1.06
N ILE A 127 -11.14 -11.95 0.29
CA ILE A 127 -11.05 -10.54 0.67
C ILE A 127 -11.84 -9.67 -0.31
N ARG A 128 -12.47 -8.62 0.21
CA ARG A 128 -13.09 -7.56 -0.58
C ARG A 128 -12.09 -6.43 -0.75
N LEU A 129 -11.68 -6.19 -1.98
CA LEU A 129 -10.75 -5.11 -2.32
C LEU A 129 -11.43 -3.73 -2.27
N PRO A 130 -10.67 -2.62 -2.19
CA PRO A 130 -11.22 -1.26 -2.22
C PRO A 130 -12.06 -0.96 -3.47
N SER A 131 -11.89 -1.72 -4.55
CA SER A 131 -12.72 -1.62 -5.78
C SER A 131 -14.08 -2.31 -5.67
N GLY A 132 -14.40 -2.93 -4.53
CA GLY A 132 -15.60 -3.75 -4.33
C GLY A 132 -15.48 -5.20 -4.86
N ARG A 133 -14.42 -5.52 -5.61
CA ARG A 133 -14.22 -6.87 -6.14
C ARG A 133 -13.76 -7.84 -5.06
N LEU A 134 -14.32 -9.03 -5.08
CA LEU A 134 -13.87 -10.16 -4.27
C LEU A 134 -12.64 -10.81 -4.90
N LYS A 135 -11.72 -11.25 -4.06
CA LYS A 135 -10.54 -11.98 -4.49
C LYS A 135 -10.19 -13.05 -3.46
N GLU A 136 -9.94 -14.25 -3.95
CA GLU A 136 -9.43 -15.36 -3.14
C GLU A 136 -7.91 -15.34 -3.16
N LEU A 137 -7.32 -15.51 -1.98
CA LEU A 137 -5.88 -15.53 -1.74
C LEU A 137 -5.54 -16.71 -0.85
N HIS A 138 -4.31 -17.19 -0.96
CA HIS A 138 -3.81 -18.26 -0.09
C HIS A 138 -3.83 -17.82 1.38
N SER A 139 -4.17 -18.73 2.28
CA SER A 139 -4.27 -18.47 3.73
C SER A 139 -2.98 -17.96 4.37
N ASP A 140 -1.81 -18.38 3.85
CA ASP A 140 -0.49 -17.92 4.30
C ASP A 140 -0.09 -16.54 3.78
N CYS A 141 -0.88 -15.90 2.90
CA CYS A 141 -0.62 -14.52 2.52
C CYS A 141 -0.72 -13.61 3.73
N ARG A 142 0.28 -12.74 3.91
CA ARG A 142 0.30 -11.79 5.02
C ARG A 142 -0.43 -10.50 4.65
N ALA A 143 -0.99 -9.87 5.67
CA ALA A 143 -1.61 -8.56 5.57
C ALA A 143 -1.29 -7.73 6.80
N THR A 144 -1.31 -6.40 6.65
CA THR A 144 -1.22 -5.47 7.78
C THR A 144 -2.63 -5.14 8.25
N ILE A 145 -2.87 -5.19 9.54
CA ILE A 145 -4.17 -4.91 10.16
C ILE A 145 -4.44 -3.41 10.15
N GLY A 146 -5.65 -3.01 9.79
CA GLY A 146 -6.12 -1.63 9.83
C GLY A 146 -6.26 -0.96 8.47
N VAL A 147 -6.65 0.30 8.49
CA VAL A 147 -6.81 1.17 7.30
C VAL A 147 -5.51 1.91 7.04
N LEU A 148 -5.16 2.15 5.78
CA LEU A 148 -3.97 2.93 5.44
C LEU A 148 -4.10 4.40 5.81
N GLY A 149 -3.03 4.97 6.30
CA GLY A 149 -2.92 6.40 6.55
C GLY A 149 -3.12 7.23 5.28
N GLY A 150 -3.46 8.52 5.46
CA GLY A 150 -3.75 9.43 4.34
C GLY A 150 -5.20 9.37 3.86
N HIS A 151 -6.13 9.05 4.73
CA HIS A 151 -7.56 9.18 4.52
C HIS A 151 -7.93 10.65 4.21
N GLY A 152 -8.99 10.89 3.45
CA GLY A 152 -9.45 12.22 3.05
C GLY A 152 -8.61 12.91 1.97
N ARG A 153 -7.49 12.33 1.51
CA ARG A 153 -6.67 12.92 0.45
C ARG A 153 -7.40 13.13 -0.88
N THR A 154 -8.44 12.34 -1.14
CA THR A 154 -9.28 12.45 -2.35
C THR A 154 -10.30 13.54 -2.26
N ASP A 155 -10.69 13.92 -1.04
CA ASP A 155 -11.73 14.92 -0.76
C ASP A 155 -11.17 16.33 -0.95
N LYS A 156 -9.83 16.48 -0.90
CA LYS A 156 -9.16 17.73 -1.16
C LYS A 156 -9.13 18.03 -2.67
N PRO A 157 -9.84 19.08 -3.15
CA PRO A 157 -9.91 19.39 -4.56
C PRO A 157 -8.56 19.90 -5.10
N MET A 158 -8.29 19.57 -6.36
CA MET A 158 -7.16 20.12 -7.11
C MET A 158 -7.58 21.47 -7.70
N MET A 159 -7.30 22.55 -7.01
CA MET A 159 -7.78 23.88 -7.35
C MET A 159 -7.23 24.44 -8.68
N LYS A 160 -6.12 23.89 -9.21
CA LYS A 160 -5.51 24.34 -10.45
C LYS A 160 -4.82 23.23 -11.23
N ALA A 161 -4.77 23.37 -12.56
CA ALA A 161 -4.15 22.43 -13.48
C ALA A 161 -2.65 22.21 -13.20
N GLY A 162 -1.92 23.23 -12.76
CA GLY A 162 -0.51 23.10 -12.38
C GLY A 162 -0.26 22.10 -11.26
N SER A 163 -1.11 22.08 -10.24
CA SER A 163 -1.02 21.08 -9.15
C SER A 163 -1.25 19.67 -9.68
N ALA A 164 -2.22 19.47 -10.57
CA ALA A 164 -2.49 18.20 -11.24
C ALA A 164 -1.30 17.75 -12.12
N HIS A 165 -0.70 18.69 -12.87
CA HIS A 165 0.47 18.43 -13.71
C HIS A 165 1.66 17.92 -12.88
N TYR A 166 2.05 18.62 -11.82
CA TYR A 166 3.19 18.21 -10.99
C TYR A 166 2.94 16.91 -10.25
N ARG A 167 1.71 16.68 -9.78
CA ARG A 167 1.30 15.40 -9.18
C ARG A 167 1.39 14.24 -10.17
N ALA A 168 0.98 14.44 -11.42
CA ALA A 168 1.09 13.44 -12.49
C ALA A 168 2.57 13.19 -12.84
N LYS A 169 3.36 14.25 -12.99
CA LYS A 169 4.79 14.19 -13.30
C LYS A 169 5.59 13.42 -12.23
N ALA A 170 5.29 13.62 -10.94
CA ALA A 170 5.91 12.88 -9.84
C ALA A 170 5.67 11.36 -9.92
N ARG A 171 4.56 10.95 -10.52
CA ARG A 171 4.14 9.54 -10.68
C ARG A 171 4.41 8.97 -12.07
N GLY A 172 5.12 9.67 -12.94
CA GLY A 172 5.36 9.26 -14.32
C GLY A 172 4.07 9.07 -15.12
N LYS A 173 3.02 9.83 -14.78
CA LYS A 173 1.73 9.80 -15.49
C LYS A 173 1.66 10.95 -16.49
N LEU A 174 1.11 10.68 -17.67
CA LEU A 174 0.83 11.71 -18.66
C LEU A 174 -0.30 12.63 -18.14
N TYR A 175 -0.10 13.93 -18.28
CA TYR A 175 -1.11 14.95 -18.00
C TYR A 175 -0.86 16.18 -18.89
N PRO A 176 -1.89 16.79 -19.49
CA PRO A 176 -3.28 16.31 -19.52
C PRO A 176 -3.44 15.08 -20.41
N THR A 177 -4.51 14.31 -20.19
CA THR A 177 -4.92 13.20 -21.05
C THR A 177 -6.16 13.60 -21.81
N VAL A 178 -6.07 13.55 -23.15
CA VAL A 178 -7.19 13.81 -24.04
C VAL A 178 -7.88 12.49 -24.37
N SER A 179 -9.23 12.50 -24.41
CA SER A 179 -9.99 11.32 -24.83
C SER A 179 -9.74 11.04 -26.32
N GLY A 180 -9.60 9.75 -26.69
CA GLY A 180 -9.42 9.37 -28.08
C GLY A 180 -10.56 9.84 -29.00
N VAL A 181 -11.79 9.89 -28.49
CA VAL A 181 -12.97 10.40 -29.20
C VAL A 181 -12.85 11.88 -29.58
N ALA A 182 -12.05 12.66 -28.83
CA ALA A 182 -11.79 14.07 -29.10
C ALA A 182 -10.59 14.31 -30.03
N MET A 183 -9.99 13.24 -30.56
CA MET A 183 -8.84 13.28 -31.46
C MET A 183 -9.25 13.05 -32.91
N ASN A 184 -8.37 13.41 -33.85
CA ASN A 184 -8.52 13.04 -35.26
C ASN A 184 -8.18 11.55 -35.45
N PRO A 185 -8.75 10.88 -36.50
CA PRO A 185 -8.49 9.44 -36.75
C PRO A 185 -7.00 9.09 -36.91
N VAL A 186 -6.15 10.03 -37.32
CA VAL A 186 -4.71 9.82 -37.46
C VAL A 186 -4.01 9.69 -36.10
N ASP A 187 -4.57 10.27 -35.02
CA ASP A 187 -4.01 10.26 -33.68
C ASP A 187 -4.55 9.10 -32.82
N HIS A 188 -5.76 8.64 -33.12
CA HIS A 188 -6.41 7.56 -32.38
C HIS A 188 -7.45 6.80 -33.24
#